data_f79c99e9366761d3c21d8986f6a3b26f
#
_entry.id   f79c99e9366761d3c21d8986f6a3b26f
#
_cell.length_a   1.000
_cell.length_b   1.000
_cell.length_c   1.000
_cell.angle_alpha   90.00
_cell.angle_beta   90.00
_cell.angle_gamma   90.00
#
_symmetry.space_group_name_H-M   'P 1'
#
loop_
_entity.id
_entity.type
_entity.pdbx_description
1 polymer ?
#
loop_
_entity_poly.entity_id
_entity_poly.type
_entity_poly.pdbx_seq_one_letter_code
_entity_poly.pdbx_strand_id
1 'polypeptide(L)'
;RETTKVIDAANRWIKQFDASNPEHAHHLLEGLWLHQQHNVRNTQLLTELLKSPEAHARNAARTVQHHWFGMEQAPPALIASVEIGKETPASGVTVSSADLVEVRIGTIPEKMKYDIKEFSVKAGVKVKVTFVNYDFMPHNIVFGLPESANEIGMAAIQLGADGFGKGFIPDNDKIITSSKLLQNKQEEIIEFTAPDKPGDYDFLCTFPGHHLLMRGIMKVVN
;
A
#
# COMPACT_ATOMS: atom_id res chain seq x y z
N ARG A 1 18.05 -16.26 27.94
CA ARG A 1 18.30 -17.70 27.67
C ARG A 1 17.33 -18.27 26.60
N GLU A 2 16.09 -17.89 26.58
CA GLU A 2 15.14 -18.40 25.59
C GLU A 2 15.41 -17.83 24.20
N THR A 3 15.60 -16.51 24.09
CA THR A 3 15.94 -15.82 22.84
C THR A 3 17.15 -16.43 22.13
N THR A 4 18.24 -16.71 22.87
CA THR A 4 19.46 -17.31 22.29
C THR A 4 19.16 -18.68 21.68
N LYS A 5 18.39 -19.53 22.37
CA LYS A 5 18.03 -20.85 21.85
C LYS A 5 17.21 -20.80 20.59
N VAL A 6 16.25 -19.85 20.52
CA VAL A 6 15.40 -19.66 19.33
C VAL A 6 16.25 -19.17 18.16
N ILE A 7 17.09 -18.17 18.38
CA ILE A 7 17.95 -17.61 17.33
C ILE A 7 18.97 -18.63 16.83
N ASP A 8 19.58 -19.43 17.72
CA ASP A 8 20.49 -20.50 17.33
C ASP A 8 19.78 -21.58 16.51
N ALA A 9 18.55 -21.92 16.87
CA ALA A 9 17.74 -22.86 16.10
C ALA A 9 17.38 -22.29 14.72
N ALA A 10 16.93 -21.03 14.66
CA ALA A 10 16.64 -20.33 13.42
C ALA A 10 17.87 -20.28 12.50
N ASN A 11 19.05 -19.93 13.05
CA ASN A 11 20.30 -19.88 12.30
C ASN A 11 20.73 -21.25 11.74
N ARG A 12 20.44 -22.35 12.43
CA ARG A 12 20.68 -23.68 11.89
C ARG A 12 19.69 -24.05 10.79
N TRP A 13 18.44 -23.64 10.95
CA TRP A 13 17.38 -23.95 10.03
C TRP A 13 17.54 -23.20 8.70
N ILE A 14 17.82 -21.89 8.71
CA ILE A 14 17.97 -21.08 7.50
C ILE A 14 19.16 -21.54 6.62
N LYS A 15 20.20 -22.16 7.21
CA LYS A 15 21.35 -22.70 6.45
C LYS A 15 20.99 -23.83 5.49
N GLN A 16 19.78 -24.39 5.58
CA GLN A 16 19.30 -25.43 4.67
C GLN A 16 18.75 -24.87 3.37
N PHE A 17 18.59 -23.55 3.26
CA PHE A 17 17.95 -22.88 2.15
C PHE A 17 18.92 -21.99 1.38
N ASP A 18 18.74 -21.95 0.05
CA ASP A 18 19.53 -21.13 -0.85
C ASP A 18 18.75 -19.85 -1.18
N ALA A 19 19.33 -18.70 -0.89
CA ALA A 19 18.70 -17.39 -1.11
C ALA A 19 18.55 -17.04 -2.60
N SER A 20 19.25 -17.73 -3.50
CA SER A 20 19.09 -17.59 -4.94
C SER A 20 17.91 -18.39 -5.52
N ASN A 21 17.36 -19.34 -4.75
CA ASN A 21 16.21 -20.12 -5.15
C ASN A 21 14.91 -19.44 -4.70
N PRO A 22 14.02 -19.02 -5.63
CA PRO A 22 12.77 -18.36 -5.28
C PRO A 22 11.85 -19.22 -4.40
N GLU A 23 11.88 -20.54 -4.52
CA GLU A 23 11.06 -21.43 -3.70
C GLU A 23 11.50 -21.47 -2.23
N HIS A 24 12.74 -21.11 -1.94
CA HIS A 24 13.25 -21.02 -0.57
C HIS A 24 13.00 -19.67 0.11
N ALA A 25 12.57 -18.67 -0.65
CA ALA A 25 12.44 -17.30 -0.17
C ALA A 25 11.53 -17.16 1.06
N HIS A 26 10.41 -17.89 1.08
CA HIS A 26 9.48 -17.87 2.22
C HIS A 26 10.11 -18.38 3.52
N HIS A 27 10.84 -19.48 3.45
CA HIS A 27 11.52 -20.05 4.62
C HIS A 27 12.58 -19.11 5.19
N LEU A 28 13.34 -18.46 4.30
CA LEU A 28 14.34 -17.48 4.70
C LEU A 28 13.70 -16.23 5.32
N LEU A 29 12.52 -15.81 4.81
CA LEU A 29 11.74 -14.74 5.43
C LEU A 29 11.26 -15.08 6.84
N GLU A 30 10.76 -16.28 7.06
CA GLU A 30 10.38 -16.72 8.41
C GLU A 30 11.56 -16.67 9.38
N GLY A 31 12.73 -17.08 8.92
CA GLY A 31 13.97 -16.93 9.69
C GLY A 31 14.27 -15.46 10.02
N LEU A 32 14.10 -14.56 9.05
CA LEU A 32 14.30 -13.12 9.24
C LEU A 32 13.29 -12.52 10.24
N TRP A 33 12.03 -12.92 10.17
CA TRP A 33 10.99 -12.48 11.11
C TRP A 33 11.21 -12.99 12.53
N LEU A 34 11.71 -14.22 12.72
CA LEU A 34 12.13 -14.70 14.04
C LEU A 34 13.22 -13.81 14.63
N HIS A 35 14.20 -13.42 13.83
CA HIS A 35 15.22 -12.47 14.26
C HIS A 35 14.63 -11.11 14.63
N GLN A 36 13.68 -10.62 13.85
CA GLN A 36 12.98 -9.35 14.12
C GLN A 36 12.17 -9.42 15.42
N GLN A 37 11.38 -10.47 15.63
CA GLN A 37 10.58 -10.65 16.84
C GLN A 37 11.44 -10.69 18.12
N HIS A 38 12.62 -11.28 18.03
CA HIS A 38 13.54 -11.36 19.15
C HIS A 38 14.48 -10.16 19.28
N ASN A 39 14.30 -9.14 18.42
CA ASN A 39 15.15 -7.94 18.35
C ASN A 39 16.64 -8.26 18.18
N VAL A 40 16.97 -9.30 17.45
CA VAL A 40 18.34 -9.74 17.11
C VAL A 40 18.57 -9.51 15.62
N ARG A 41 19.41 -8.57 15.27
CA ARG A 41 19.64 -8.22 13.86
C ARG A 41 20.47 -9.28 13.13
N ASN A 42 19.96 -9.82 12.03
CA ASN A 42 20.67 -10.68 11.10
C ASN A 42 20.85 -9.93 9.76
N THR A 43 21.90 -9.11 9.71
CA THR A 43 22.18 -8.24 8.53
C THR A 43 22.59 -9.03 7.30
N GLN A 44 23.19 -10.21 7.45
CA GLN A 44 23.56 -11.07 6.34
C GLN A 44 22.29 -11.60 5.66
N LEU A 45 21.40 -12.25 6.41
CA LEU A 45 20.12 -12.77 5.88
C LEU A 45 19.26 -11.66 5.28
N LEU A 46 19.21 -10.50 5.91
CA LEU A 46 18.52 -9.32 5.37
C LEU A 46 19.09 -8.93 4.01
N THR A 47 20.43 -8.86 3.87
CA THR A 47 21.11 -8.49 2.62
C THR A 47 20.82 -9.51 1.51
N GLU A 48 20.80 -10.80 1.82
CA GLU A 48 20.49 -11.87 0.89
C GLU A 48 19.03 -11.77 0.41
N LEU A 49 18.09 -11.56 1.32
CA LEU A 49 16.67 -11.43 0.98
C LEU A 49 16.32 -10.14 0.21
N LEU A 50 17.05 -9.05 0.44
CA LEU A 50 16.92 -7.83 -0.36
C LEU A 50 17.32 -8.04 -1.84
N LYS A 51 18.11 -9.08 -2.12
CA LYS A 51 18.54 -9.47 -3.47
C LYS A 51 17.80 -10.71 -3.99
N SER A 52 16.85 -11.26 -3.25
CA SER A 52 16.11 -12.45 -3.64
C SER A 52 15.49 -12.30 -5.03
N PRO A 53 15.48 -13.32 -5.87
CA PRO A 53 14.76 -13.32 -7.14
C PRO A 53 13.24 -13.17 -6.92
N GLU A 54 12.73 -13.57 -5.75
CA GLU A 54 11.31 -13.50 -5.39
C GLU A 54 10.95 -12.08 -4.88
N ALA A 55 9.95 -11.45 -5.52
CA ALA A 55 9.59 -10.05 -5.26
C ALA A 55 9.00 -9.82 -3.87
N HIS A 56 8.17 -10.72 -3.35
CA HIS A 56 7.59 -10.61 -2.01
C HIS A 56 8.66 -10.68 -0.93
N ALA A 57 9.68 -11.54 -1.14
CA ALA A 57 10.78 -11.64 -0.20
C ALA A 57 11.58 -10.35 -0.11
N ARG A 58 11.89 -9.72 -1.27
CA ARG A 58 12.58 -8.42 -1.29
C ARG A 58 11.81 -7.35 -0.52
N ASN A 59 10.48 -7.33 -0.65
CA ASN A 59 9.65 -6.30 0.00
C ASN A 59 9.50 -6.53 1.49
N ALA A 60 9.26 -7.77 1.90
CA ALA A 60 9.21 -8.12 3.31
C ALA A 60 10.57 -7.81 4.00
N ALA A 61 11.69 -8.10 3.31
CA ALA A 61 13.02 -7.73 3.79
C ALA A 61 13.20 -6.22 3.94
N ARG A 62 12.65 -5.41 3.03
CA ARG A 62 12.67 -3.93 3.16
C ARG A 62 11.89 -3.45 4.38
N THR A 63 10.76 -4.06 4.69
CA THR A 63 10.01 -3.74 5.91
C THR A 63 10.86 -3.99 7.17
N VAL A 64 11.58 -5.13 7.21
CA VAL A 64 12.51 -5.43 8.31
C VAL A 64 13.68 -4.46 8.34
N GLN A 65 14.22 -4.11 7.17
CA GLN A 65 15.28 -3.09 7.04
C GLN A 65 14.86 -1.75 7.67
N HIS A 66 13.65 -1.27 7.32
CA HIS A 66 13.09 -0.05 7.91
C HIS A 66 12.93 -0.14 9.43
N HIS A 67 12.45 -1.28 9.90
CA HIS A 67 12.28 -1.50 11.33
C HIS A 67 13.61 -1.46 12.10
N TRP A 68 14.67 -2.04 11.53
CA TRP A 68 15.97 -2.12 12.20
C TRP A 68 16.85 -0.89 12.10
N PHE A 69 16.75 -0.14 11.00
CA PHE A 69 17.71 0.94 10.68
C PHE A 69 17.06 2.30 10.45
N GLY A 70 15.73 2.36 10.28
CA GLY A 70 15.06 3.58 9.81
C GLY A 70 15.46 3.93 8.38
N MET A 71 14.87 5.01 7.84
CA MET A 71 15.16 5.45 6.46
C MET A 71 16.57 6.05 6.29
N GLU A 72 17.13 6.64 7.34
CA GLU A 72 18.41 7.40 7.28
C GLU A 72 19.65 6.59 7.67
N GLN A 73 19.50 5.41 8.26
CA GLN A 73 20.63 4.66 8.85
C GLN A 73 20.94 3.32 8.14
N ALA A 74 20.36 3.07 6.98
CA ALA A 74 20.69 1.85 6.23
C ALA A 74 22.12 1.93 5.69
N PRO A 75 22.93 0.86 5.83
CA PRO A 75 24.31 0.85 5.29
C PRO A 75 24.30 1.18 3.79
N PRO A 76 25.26 1.95 3.28
CA PRO A 76 25.32 2.36 1.86
C PRO A 76 25.26 1.21 0.86
N ALA A 77 25.81 0.04 1.21
CA ALA A 77 25.77 -1.17 0.39
C ALA A 77 24.34 -1.75 0.22
N LEU A 78 23.41 -1.42 1.13
CA LEU A 78 22.00 -1.83 1.06
C LEU A 78 21.16 -0.84 0.25
N ILE A 79 21.62 0.39 0.09
CA ILE A 79 20.93 1.45 -0.65
C ILE A 79 21.23 1.35 -2.17
N ALA A 80 22.41 0.90 -2.56
CA ALA A 80 22.89 0.88 -3.94
C ALA A 80 22.25 -0.21 -4.84
N SER A 81 21.42 -1.13 -4.30
CA SER A 81 20.84 -2.23 -5.07
C SER A 81 19.38 -2.00 -5.52
N VAL A 82 18.89 -0.78 -5.44
CA VAL A 82 17.54 -0.42 -5.93
C VAL A 82 17.66 0.44 -7.18
N GLU A 83 17.82 -0.19 -8.34
CA GLU A 83 17.29 0.43 -9.56
C GLU A 83 15.76 0.37 -9.47
N ILE A 84 15.17 1.46 -9.02
CA ILE A 84 13.74 1.70 -9.17
C ILE A 84 13.52 1.81 -10.67
N GLY A 85 12.90 0.79 -11.27
CA GLY A 85 12.40 0.86 -12.63
C GLY A 85 11.54 2.12 -12.73
N LYS A 86 12.07 3.14 -13.40
CA LYS A 86 11.31 4.31 -13.80
C LYS A 86 10.28 3.88 -14.81
N GLU A 87 9.05 3.71 -14.35
CA GLU A 87 7.85 3.89 -15.16
C GLU A 87 6.63 3.91 -14.22
N THR A 88 6.51 4.95 -13.40
CA THR A 88 5.20 5.41 -12.94
C THR A 88 4.68 6.35 -14.04
N PRO A 89 3.65 5.98 -14.78
CA PRO A 89 2.97 6.95 -15.64
C PRO A 89 2.55 8.13 -14.78
N ALA A 90 2.83 9.33 -15.23
CA ALA A 90 2.57 10.54 -14.47
C ALA A 90 1.11 10.57 -13.99
N SER A 91 0.93 10.63 -12.67
CA SER A 91 -0.37 10.93 -12.09
C SER A 91 -0.74 12.36 -12.44
N GLY A 92 -2.01 12.58 -12.73
CA GLY A 92 -2.45 13.89 -13.17
C GLY A 92 -3.96 13.98 -13.27
N VAL A 93 -4.41 15.20 -13.28
CA VAL A 93 -5.80 15.57 -13.57
C VAL A 93 -5.84 16.14 -14.97
N THR A 94 -6.66 15.55 -15.84
CA THR A 94 -6.90 16.05 -17.20
C THR A 94 -8.37 16.40 -17.33
N VAL A 95 -8.66 17.64 -17.73
CA VAL A 95 -10.03 18.05 -18.09
C VAL A 95 -10.23 17.68 -19.57
N SER A 96 -10.95 16.57 -19.80
CA SER A 96 -11.16 16.05 -21.16
C SER A 96 -12.27 16.79 -21.93
N SER A 97 -13.23 17.36 -21.20
CA SER A 97 -14.30 18.21 -21.73
C SER A 97 -14.93 19.04 -20.61
N ALA A 98 -15.88 19.94 -20.97
CA ALA A 98 -16.60 20.74 -19.97
C ALA A 98 -17.34 19.86 -18.92
N ASP A 99 -17.70 18.63 -19.31
CA ASP A 99 -18.55 17.73 -18.52
C ASP A 99 -17.82 16.46 -18.01
N LEU A 100 -16.52 16.31 -18.31
CA LEU A 100 -15.72 15.14 -17.90
C LEU A 100 -14.34 15.53 -17.38
N VAL A 101 -14.02 15.08 -16.19
CA VAL A 101 -12.69 15.17 -15.60
C VAL A 101 -12.10 13.77 -15.45
N GLU A 102 -10.93 13.54 -16.03
CA GLU A 102 -10.18 12.30 -15.89
C GLU A 102 -9.03 12.51 -14.90
N VAL A 103 -8.93 11.61 -13.93
CA VAL A 103 -7.92 11.65 -12.87
C VAL A 103 -7.21 10.29 -12.81
N ARG A 104 -5.89 10.30 -12.86
CA ARG A 104 -5.10 9.10 -12.59
C ARG A 104 -4.49 9.21 -11.21
N ILE A 105 -4.80 8.24 -10.34
CA ILE A 105 -4.31 8.15 -8.96
C ILE A 105 -3.57 6.83 -8.79
N GLY A 106 -2.31 6.91 -8.37
CA GLY A 106 -1.50 5.74 -8.05
C GLY A 106 -1.16 5.64 -6.58
N THR A 107 -0.78 4.45 -6.13
CA THR A 107 -0.16 4.28 -4.82
C THR A 107 1.33 4.62 -4.91
N ILE A 108 1.90 5.23 -3.87
CA ILE A 108 3.36 5.38 -3.75
C ILE A 108 3.89 4.11 -3.07
N PRO A 109 4.72 3.30 -3.75
CA PRO A 109 5.24 2.08 -3.17
C PRO A 109 5.86 2.28 -1.78
N GLU A 110 5.56 1.39 -0.85
CA GLU A 110 6.11 1.35 0.51
C GLU A 110 5.77 2.55 1.41
N LYS A 111 4.82 3.41 1.02
CA LYS A 111 4.52 4.64 1.80
C LYS A 111 3.11 4.75 2.33
N MET A 112 2.23 3.78 2.04
CA MET A 112 0.80 3.88 2.40
C MET A 112 0.22 5.27 2.07
N LYS A 113 0.44 5.74 0.83
CA LYS A 113 -0.02 7.04 0.34
C LYS A 113 -0.41 6.96 -1.11
N TYR A 114 -1.37 7.77 -1.49
CA TYR A 114 -1.61 8.11 -2.89
C TYR A 114 -0.61 9.17 -3.35
N ASP A 115 -0.30 9.15 -4.64
CA ASP A 115 0.57 10.14 -5.30
C ASP A 115 -0.13 11.49 -5.50
N ILE A 116 -1.48 11.49 -5.53
CA ILE A 116 -2.32 12.70 -5.47
C ILE A 116 -2.94 12.79 -4.07
N LYS A 117 -2.75 13.92 -3.41
CA LYS A 117 -3.36 14.23 -2.10
C LYS A 117 -4.65 15.04 -2.23
N GLU A 118 -4.77 15.81 -3.30
CA GLU A 118 -5.89 16.70 -3.52
C GLU A 118 -6.07 16.93 -5.02
N PHE A 119 -7.33 16.99 -5.46
CA PHE A 119 -7.70 17.46 -6.80
C PHE A 119 -9.07 18.13 -6.74
N SER A 120 -9.37 18.96 -7.75
CA SER A 120 -10.62 19.72 -7.80
C SER A 120 -11.45 19.33 -9.02
N VAL A 121 -12.76 19.27 -8.81
CA VAL A 121 -13.76 19.03 -9.86
C VAL A 121 -14.93 20.00 -9.68
N LYS A 122 -15.66 20.30 -10.74
CA LYS A 122 -16.91 21.06 -10.61
C LYS A 122 -18.05 20.18 -10.10
N ALA A 123 -19.00 20.80 -9.41
CA ALA A 123 -20.21 20.12 -9.00
C ALA A 123 -20.97 19.53 -10.20
N GLY A 124 -21.48 18.32 -10.06
CA GLY A 124 -22.29 17.64 -11.07
C GLY A 124 -21.54 17.13 -12.30
N VAL A 125 -20.22 17.34 -12.45
CA VAL A 125 -19.47 16.82 -13.60
C VAL A 125 -19.22 15.30 -13.45
N LYS A 126 -19.06 14.63 -14.58
CA LYS A 126 -18.61 13.24 -14.59
C LYS A 126 -17.13 13.16 -14.23
N VAL A 127 -16.78 12.24 -13.35
CA VAL A 127 -15.40 11.96 -12.92
C VAL A 127 -15.06 10.55 -13.29
N LYS A 128 -13.94 10.39 -13.99
CA LYS A 128 -13.36 9.09 -14.34
C LYS A 128 -12.02 8.98 -13.66
N VAL A 129 -11.93 8.11 -12.68
CA VAL A 129 -10.70 7.86 -11.93
C VAL A 129 -10.07 6.56 -12.41
N THR A 130 -8.84 6.62 -12.90
CA THR A 130 -8.00 5.45 -13.12
C THR A 130 -7.16 5.24 -11.87
N PHE A 131 -7.53 4.28 -11.05
CA PHE A 131 -6.77 3.92 -9.86
C PHE A 131 -5.81 2.78 -10.16
N VAL A 132 -4.54 2.94 -9.76
CA VAL A 132 -3.47 1.96 -10.01
C VAL A 132 -2.75 1.63 -8.72
N ASN A 133 -2.66 0.34 -8.41
CA ASN A 133 -1.85 -0.11 -7.30
C ASN A 133 -0.42 -0.44 -7.73
N TYR A 134 0.53 0.45 -7.43
CA TYR A 134 1.97 0.22 -7.64
C TYR A 134 2.66 -0.39 -6.42
N ASP A 135 1.94 -0.48 -5.28
CA ASP A 135 2.47 -1.08 -4.06
C ASP A 135 2.26 -2.60 -4.05
N PHE A 136 3.04 -3.31 -3.26
CA PHE A 136 2.91 -4.75 -3.08
C PHE A 136 1.74 -5.12 -2.16
N MET A 137 1.41 -4.25 -1.23
CA MET A 137 0.22 -4.44 -0.41
C MET A 137 -1.04 -4.20 -1.23
N PRO A 138 -2.12 -4.94 -0.95
CA PRO A 138 -3.40 -4.64 -1.55
C PRO A 138 -3.92 -3.26 -1.12
N HIS A 139 -4.40 -2.49 -2.09
CA HIS A 139 -5.01 -1.19 -1.85
C HIS A 139 -6.30 -1.04 -2.62
N ASN A 140 -7.20 -0.25 -2.09
CA ASN A 140 -8.37 0.26 -2.78
C ASN A 140 -8.41 1.79 -2.69
N ILE A 141 -9.35 2.40 -3.38
CA ILE A 141 -9.70 3.81 -3.19
C ILE A 141 -11.21 3.90 -3.01
N VAL A 142 -11.63 4.56 -1.95
CA VAL A 142 -13.04 4.79 -1.59
C VAL A 142 -13.27 6.28 -1.50
N PHE A 143 -14.25 6.78 -2.23
CA PHE A 143 -14.69 8.17 -2.15
C PHE A 143 -15.85 8.26 -1.18
N GLY A 144 -15.76 9.16 -0.21
CA GLY A 144 -16.75 9.37 0.83
C GLY A 144 -17.21 10.81 0.96
N LEU A 145 -18.27 11.02 1.74
CA LEU A 145 -18.75 12.34 2.10
C LEU A 145 -17.68 13.11 2.90
N PRO A 146 -17.79 14.45 3.02
CA PRO A 146 -16.89 15.23 3.85
C PRO A 146 -16.78 14.69 5.27
N GLU A 147 -15.55 14.67 5.82
CA GLU A 147 -15.23 14.23 7.19
C GLU A 147 -15.59 12.76 7.51
N SER A 148 -15.80 11.91 6.49
CA SER A 148 -16.22 10.52 6.69
C SER A 148 -15.08 9.51 6.76
N ALA A 149 -13.84 9.91 6.45
CA ALA A 149 -12.70 8.99 6.31
C ALA A 149 -12.47 8.09 7.53
N ASN A 150 -12.57 8.65 8.75
CA ASN A 150 -12.35 7.87 9.96
C ASN A 150 -13.49 6.87 10.20
N GLU A 151 -14.73 7.26 9.96
CA GLU A 151 -15.90 6.39 10.16
C GLU A 151 -15.88 5.23 9.16
N ILE A 152 -15.68 5.52 7.86
CA ILE A 152 -15.57 4.50 6.82
C ILE A 152 -14.41 3.54 7.11
N GLY A 153 -13.24 4.08 7.49
CA GLY A 153 -12.07 3.28 7.81
C GLY A 153 -12.26 2.36 9.02
N MET A 154 -12.91 2.85 10.06
CA MET A 154 -13.25 2.04 11.23
C MET A 154 -14.29 0.97 10.92
N ALA A 155 -15.30 1.30 10.11
CA ALA A 155 -16.29 0.33 9.65
C ALA A 155 -15.64 -0.80 8.82
N ALA A 156 -14.64 -0.45 7.98
CA ALA A 156 -13.87 -1.44 7.22
C ALA A 156 -13.07 -2.40 8.12
N ILE A 157 -12.47 -1.90 9.21
CA ILE A 157 -11.78 -2.74 10.20
C ILE A 157 -12.75 -3.73 10.85
N GLN A 158 -13.98 -3.31 11.13
CA GLN A 158 -15.00 -4.14 11.77
C GLN A 158 -15.46 -5.32 10.89
N LEU A 159 -15.20 -5.31 9.58
CA LEU A 159 -15.45 -6.45 8.71
C LEU A 159 -14.62 -7.69 9.10
N GLY A 160 -13.51 -7.51 9.80
CA GLY A 160 -12.68 -8.61 10.30
C GLY A 160 -12.28 -9.59 9.19
N ALA A 161 -12.53 -10.88 9.43
CA ALA A 161 -12.20 -11.95 8.49
C ALA A 161 -12.97 -11.87 7.15
N ASP A 162 -14.17 -11.32 7.17
CA ASP A 162 -15.01 -11.18 5.96
C ASP A 162 -14.52 -10.04 5.04
N GLY A 163 -13.63 -9.20 5.55
CA GLY A 163 -13.14 -8.02 4.85
C GLY A 163 -12.48 -8.33 3.51
N PHE A 164 -11.69 -9.40 3.42
CA PHE A 164 -11.04 -9.79 2.15
C PHE A 164 -12.07 -10.10 1.06
N GLY A 165 -13.11 -10.86 1.39
CA GLY A 165 -14.19 -11.20 0.44
C GLY A 165 -15.00 -9.99 -0.02
N LYS A 166 -15.02 -8.92 0.78
CA LYS A 166 -15.70 -7.65 0.50
C LYS A 166 -14.76 -6.54 -0.01
N GLY A 167 -13.49 -6.87 -0.24
CA GLY A 167 -12.47 -5.87 -0.60
C GLY A 167 -12.28 -4.76 0.45
N PHE A 168 -12.63 -5.03 1.71
CA PHE A 168 -12.68 -4.08 2.82
C PHE A 168 -13.59 -2.85 2.56
N ILE A 169 -14.62 -3.02 1.74
CA ILE A 169 -15.63 -1.99 1.52
C ILE A 169 -16.81 -2.26 2.47
N PRO A 170 -17.01 -1.44 3.51
CA PRO A 170 -18.14 -1.59 4.43
C PRO A 170 -19.44 -1.12 3.77
N ASP A 171 -20.55 -1.66 4.23
CA ASP A 171 -21.87 -1.10 3.94
C ASP A 171 -22.03 0.19 4.76
N ASN A 172 -21.90 1.35 4.11
CA ASN A 172 -21.91 2.66 4.75
C ASN A 172 -22.47 3.70 3.76
N ASP A 173 -23.49 4.42 4.18
CA ASP A 173 -24.21 5.42 3.38
C ASP A 173 -23.39 6.68 3.03
N LYS A 174 -22.24 6.85 3.67
CA LYS A 174 -21.29 7.92 3.37
C LYS A 174 -20.35 7.59 2.22
N ILE A 175 -20.35 6.36 1.70
CA ILE A 175 -19.56 5.98 0.53
C ILE A 175 -20.28 6.41 -0.74
N ILE A 176 -19.58 7.19 -1.57
CA ILE A 176 -20.06 7.62 -2.89
C ILE A 176 -19.76 6.54 -3.93
N THR A 177 -18.52 6.06 -3.97
CA THR A 177 -18.04 5.01 -4.88
C THR A 177 -16.73 4.43 -4.37
N SER A 178 -16.33 3.29 -4.93
CA SER A 178 -15.08 2.63 -4.56
C SER A 178 -14.52 1.78 -5.70
N SER A 179 -13.21 1.53 -5.65
CA SER A 179 -12.59 0.45 -6.43
C SER A 179 -12.72 -0.88 -5.70
N LYS A 180 -12.43 -1.97 -6.40
CA LYS A 180 -12.07 -3.24 -5.78
C LYS A 180 -10.76 -3.12 -5.01
N LEU A 181 -10.45 -4.14 -4.21
CA LEU A 181 -9.13 -4.29 -3.60
C LEU A 181 -8.14 -4.77 -4.67
N LEU A 182 -7.26 -3.88 -5.10
CA LEU A 182 -6.29 -4.16 -6.17
C LEU A 182 -5.00 -4.75 -5.61
N GLN A 183 -4.50 -5.78 -6.28
CA GLN A 183 -3.17 -6.32 -6.06
C GLN A 183 -2.10 -5.49 -6.80
N ASN A 184 -0.83 -5.78 -6.55
CA ASN A 184 0.28 -5.09 -7.21
C ASN A 184 0.11 -5.06 -8.75
N LYS A 185 0.34 -3.90 -9.35
CA LYS A 185 0.22 -3.63 -10.80
C LYS A 185 -1.17 -3.78 -11.40
N GLN A 186 -2.20 -3.96 -10.59
CA GLN A 186 -3.57 -3.90 -11.07
C GLN A 186 -4.05 -2.47 -11.16
N GLU A 187 -4.96 -2.23 -12.11
CA GLU A 187 -5.67 -0.94 -12.25
C GLU A 187 -7.17 -1.18 -12.42
N GLU A 188 -7.95 -0.19 -12.03
CA GLU A 188 -9.40 -0.14 -12.22
C GLU A 188 -9.84 1.26 -12.57
N ILE A 189 -10.83 1.35 -13.45
CA ILE A 189 -11.48 2.60 -13.80
C ILE A 189 -12.78 2.70 -13.03
N ILE A 190 -12.95 3.81 -12.30
CA ILE A 190 -14.14 4.13 -11.54
C ILE A 190 -14.76 5.36 -12.18
N GLU A 191 -16.06 5.30 -12.50
CA GLU A 191 -16.80 6.42 -13.05
C GLU A 191 -17.96 6.78 -12.12
N PHE A 192 -18.09 8.05 -11.81
CA PHE A 192 -19.17 8.59 -10.99
C PHE A 192 -19.46 10.05 -11.33
N THR A 193 -20.56 10.57 -10.83
CA THR A 193 -20.88 12.00 -10.91
C THR A 193 -20.44 12.68 -9.63
N ALA A 194 -19.66 13.75 -9.74
CA ALA A 194 -19.29 14.56 -8.59
C ALA A 194 -20.55 15.07 -7.88
N PRO A 195 -20.57 15.11 -6.54
CA PRO A 195 -21.70 15.65 -5.80
C PRO A 195 -22.06 17.08 -6.23
N ASP A 196 -23.35 17.42 -6.17
CA ASP A 196 -23.84 18.77 -6.52
C ASP A 196 -23.46 19.82 -5.47
N LYS A 197 -23.20 19.38 -4.24
CA LYS A 197 -22.86 20.29 -3.13
C LYS A 197 -21.36 20.52 -3.10
N PRO A 198 -20.88 21.77 -3.23
CA PRO A 198 -19.48 22.11 -3.04
C PRO A 198 -18.97 21.72 -1.65
N GLY A 199 -17.74 21.24 -1.58
CA GLY A 199 -17.12 20.79 -0.32
C GLY A 199 -15.89 19.93 -0.52
N ASP A 200 -15.28 19.56 0.58
CA ASP A 200 -14.08 18.72 0.65
C ASP A 200 -14.50 17.27 0.91
N TYR A 201 -14.48 16.45 -0.12
CA TYR A 201 -14.88 15.04 -0.09
C TYR A 201 -13.66 14.15 0.13
N ASP A 202 -13.77 13.23 1.09
CA ASP A 202 -12.65 12.33 1.41
C ASP A 202 -12.44 11.28 0.32
N PHE A 203 -11.20 10.92 0.04
CA PHE A 203 -10.88 9.61 -0.53
C PHE A 203 -9.81 8.92 0.30
N LEU A 204 -9.95 7.59 0.47
CA LEU A 204 -9.13 6.83 1.41
C LEU A 204 -8.95 5.38 0.97
N CYS A 205 -7.92 4.72 1.48
CA CYS A 205 -7.77 3.28 1.43
C CYS A 205 -8.41 2.66 2.66
N THR A 206 -9.30 1.69 2.47
CA THR A 206 -10.00 1.00 3.57
C THR A 206 -9.36 -0.33 3.97
N PHE A 207 -8.26 -0.74 3.35
CA PHE A 207 -7.47 -1.86 3.87
C PHE A 207 -7.12 -1.59 5.35
N PRO A 208 -7.21 -2.59 6.26
CA PRO A 208 -7.15 -2.36 7.70
C PRO A 208 -5.99 -1.47 8.14
N GLY A 209 -6.30 -0.38 8.83
CA GLY A 209 -5.34 0.58 9.35
C GLY A 209 -4.85 1.64 8.35
N HIS A 210 -5.01 1.44 7.04
CA HIS A 210 -4.48 2.35 6.02
C HIS A 210 -5.17 3.71 6.01
N HIS A 211 -6.46 3.79 6.33
CA HIS A 211 -7.24 5.03 6.36
C HIS A 211 -6.63 6.14 7.24
N LEU A 212 -5.76 5.79 8.19
CA LEU A 212 -5.10 6.77 9.05
C LEU A 212 -4.06 7.61 8.30
N LEU A 213 -3.40 7.04 7.29
CA LEU A 213 -2.29 7.66 6.56
C LEU A 213 -2.57 7.82 5.06
N MET A 214 -3.34 6.88 4.48
CA MET A 214 -3.58 6.79 3.04
C MET A 214 -4.94 7.38 2.69
N ARG A 215 -4.97 8.70 2.55
CA ARG A 215 -6.16 9.49 2.23
C ARG A 215 -5.82 10.80 1.53
N GLY A 216 -6.82 11.38 0.89
CA GLY A 216 -6.75 12.67 0.24
C GLY A 216 -8.13 13.31 0.11
N ILE A 217 -8.20 14.42 -0.61
CA ILE A 217 -9.41 15.26 -0.75
C ILE A 217 -9.74 15.47 -2.23
N MET A 218 -10.99 15.22 -2.59
CA MET A 218 -11.60 15.70 -3.81
C MET A 218 -12.39 16.97 -3.48
N LYS A 219 -11.91 18.13 -3.95
CA LYS A 219 -12.63 19.40 -3.79
C LYS A 219 -13.68 19.54 -4.87
N VAL A 220 -14.92 19.60 -4.47
CA VAL A 220 -16.04 19.96 -5.35
C VAL A 220 -16.24 21.47 -5.28
N VAL A 221 -16.12 22.13 -6.43
CA VAL A 221 -16.26 23.59 -6.55
C VAL A 221 -17.46 23.94 -7.46
N ASN A 222 -17.91 25.19 -7.39
CA ASN A 222 -18.99 25.69 -8.24
C ASN A 222 -18.62 25.76 -9.73
#